data_a70c9b062b16e4bae3fd1b2324f0d10c
#
_entry.id   a70c9b062b16e4bae3fd1b2324f0d10c
#
_cell.length_a   1.000
_cell.length_b   1.000
_cell.length_c   1.000
_cell.angle_alpha   90.00
_cell.angle_beta   90.00
_cell.angle_gamma   90.00
#
_symmetry.space_group_name_H-M   'P 1'
#
loop_
_entity.id
_entity.type
_entity.pdbx_description
1 polymer ?
#
loop_
_entity_poly.entity_id
_entity_poly.type
_entity_poly.pdbx_seq_one_letter_code
_entity_poly.pdbx_strand_id
1 'polypeptide(L)'
;GNTSYDFIAGGTGSGNVNHAYVVSLLDGLKNAGYQVDGDIQKSYIEYAPKAKANLPKPKNPLEAFLPGHFIPEMSLAELNMSAAVKNNDMAIITIGKSSGEFLDRKISDSFNLTKEEKNMISGVCNAFHKAGKKVVVILNVCGVIETKSWIGGPDAVLLSWLPGQEGGNCVADILAGKENPSGRLPMTWPVSYNDVPSKADFPNPETVKVDDVLGMFMGKGIGSKGDVKNVDYTEYNDGVYVGYRYYQTKKVPVSFPFGYGMSYTTFKYGKPVVTKDAQGNIKVLVTVKNAGKVAGKEVVQVYVAAPGKDMDKPTRELRGFAKTKKLQPGESETVTIDIPYKNLASFNEVDSQWQVEAGDYKVMVAKNAADLKPLTTVITEEAGVTEKVRPCLLKEVK
;
A
#
# COMPACT_ATOMS: atom_id res chain seq x y z
N GLY A 1 15.15 -6.34 13.13
CA GLY A 1 15.50 -5.58 11.93
C GLY A 1 16.01 -4.18 12.25
N ASN A 2 16.84 -3.63 11.39
CA ASN A 2 17.45 -2.31 11.58
C ASN A 2 16.43 -1.20 11.90
N THR A 3 15.29 -1.19 11.21
CA THR A 3 14.27 -0.17 11.39
C THR A 3 13.48 -0.27 12.70
N SER A 4 13.71 -1.29 13.52
CA SER A 4 13.21 -1.27 14.90
C SER A 4 13.88 -0.17 15.75
N TYR A 5 15.10 0.22 15.37
CA TYR A 5 15.96 1.17 16.09
C TYR A 5 16.05 2.53 15.39
N ASP A 6 15.87 2.54 14.07
CA ASP A 6 15.87 3.73 13.21
C ASP A 6 14.65 3.69 12.31
N PHE A 7 13.49 4.06 12.87
CA PHE A 7 12.19 3.94 12.22
C PHE A 7 12.07 5.00 11.12
N ILE A 8 11.69 4.58 9.92
CA ILE A 8 11.54 5.48 8.77
C ILE A 8 10.23 6.26 8.94
N ALA A 9 10.34 7.50 9.41
CA ALA A 9 9.18 8.34 9.69
C ALA A 9 8.54 8.95 8.43
N GLY A 10 9.34 9.25 7.41
CA GLY A 10 8.91 9.93 6.18
C GLY A 10 9.70 9.50 4.96
N GLY A 11 9.34 10.07 3.81
CA GLY A 11 10.04 9.83 2.55
C GLY A 11 11.41 10.50 2.48
N THR A 12 12.07 10.37 1.33
CA THR A 12 13.33 11.04 0.99
C THR A 12 13.07 12.16 -0.03
N GLY A 13 14.08 12.94 -0.39
CA GLY A 13 13.94 14.09 -1.28
C GLY A 13 13.06 15.20 -0.67
N SER A 14 12.14 15.77 -1.40
CA SER A 14 11.21 16.82 -0.92
C SER A 14 10.29 16.36 0.21
N GLY A 15 10.09 15.05 0.35
CA GLY A 15 9.33 14.45 1.47
C GLY A 15 10.15 14.31 2.76
N ASN A 16 11.44 14.61 2.74
CA ASN A 16 12.31 14.52 3.92
C ASN A 16 12.28 15.84 4.68
N VAL A 17 11.25 16.02 5.49
CA VAL A 17 11.10 17.20 6.35
C VAL A 17 11.94 17.06 7.62
N ASN A 18 12.33 18.19 8.22
CA ASN A 18 13.01 18.19 9.51
C ASN A 18 12.06 17.69 10.60
N HIS A 19 12.42 16.57 11.20
CA HIS A 19 11.68 16.01 12.32
C HIS A 19 12.24 16.61 13.63
N ALA A 20 11.35 17.04 14.54
CA ALA A 20 11.77 17.45 15.88
C ALA A 20 12.34 16.25 16.67
N TYR A 21 11.75 15.07 16.44
CA TYR A 21 12.14 13.77 16.97
C TYR A 21 11.50 12.66 16.13
N VAL A 22 11.94 11.44 16.33
CA VAL A 22 11.27 10.22 15.80
C VAL A 22 11.27 9.18 16.91
N VAL A 23 10.08 8.69 17.26
CA VAL A 23 9.95 7.58 18.20
C VAL A 23 10.19 6.28 17.44
N SER A 24 11.26 5.57 17.78
CA SER A 24 11.56 4.26 17.22
C SER A 24 10.54 3.20 17.67
N LEU A 25 10.50 2.06 16.99
CA LEU A 25 9.66 0.96 17.47
C LEU A 25 10.11 0.47 18.85
N LEU A 26 11.43 0.43 19.09
CA LEU A 26 12.01 0.12 20.40
C LEU A 26 11.45 1.03 21.50
N ASP A 27 11.48 2.34 21.27
CA ASP A 27 11.00 3.31 22.25
C ASP A 27 9.48 3.21 22.43
N GLY A 28 8.73 3.05 21.35
CA GLY A 28 7.29 2.85 21.41
C GLY A 28 6.89 1.61 22.21
N LEU A 29 7.60 0.50 22.04
CA LEU A 29 7.37 -0.72 22.83
C LEU A 29 7.68 -0.49 24.32
N LYS A 30 8.80 0.17 24.65
CA LYS A 30 9.13 0.53 26.03
C LYS A 30 8.08 1.46 26.65
N ASN A 31 7.64 2.47 25.91
CA ASN A 31 6.58 3.39 26.34
C ASN A 31 5.26 2.67 26.59
N ALA A 32 4.98 1.61 25.84
CA ALA A 32 3.81 0.75 26.03
C ALA A 32 3.95 -0.26 27.19
N GLY A 33 5.11 -0.32 27.84
CA GLY A 33 5.38 -1.19 28.98
C GLY A 33 5.97 -2.56 28.64
N TYR A 34 6.37 -2.78 27.38
CA TYR A 34 7.04 -4.02 27.01
C TYR A 34 8.49 -4.05 27.46
N GLN A 35 8.95 -5.23 27.89
CA GLN A 35 10.38 -5.49 28.07
C GLN A 35 10.98 -5.89 26.75
N VAL A 36 12.09 -5.25 26.37
CA VAL A 36 12.80 -5.52 25.13
C VAL A 36 14.12 -6.19 25.44
N ASP A 37 14.48 -7.20 24.67
CA ASP A 37 15.71 -7.98 24.81
C ASP A 37 16.94 -7.07 24.68
N GLY A 38 17.69 -6.93 25.77
CA GLY A 38 18.87 -6.06 25.85
C GLY A 38 20.03 -6.56 24.99
N ASP A 39 20.20 -7.86 24.83
CA ASP A 39 21.30 -8.44 24.04
C ASP A 39 21.07 -8.23 22.56
N ILE A 40 19.82 -8.43 22.09
CA ILE A 40 19.42 -8.12 20.71
C ILE A 40 19.58 -6.61 20.46
N GLN A 41 19.09 -5.77 21.38
CA GLN A 41 19.26 -4.31 21.27
C GLN A 41 20.73 -3.93 21.15
N LYS A 42 21.58 -4.46 22.00
CA LYS A 42 23.03 -4.17 21.98
C LYS A 42 23.65 -4.56 20.65
N SER A 43 23.33 -5.75 20.12
CA SER A 43 23.85 -6.23 18.84
C SER A 43 23.53 -5.25 17.69
N TYR A 44 22.29 -4.74 17.59
CA TYR A 44 21.92 -3.77 16.57
C TYR A 44 22.54 -2.39 16.78
N ILE A 45 22.67 -1.92 18.03
CA ILE A 45 23.33 -0.64 18.35
C ILE A 45 24.82 -0.68 17.97
N GLU A 46 25.46 -1.82 18.13
CA GLU A 46 26.86 -1.99 17.73
C GLU A 46 27.05 -2.19 16.22
N TYR A 47 26.09 -2.86 15.59
CA TYR A 47 26.10 -3.14 14.14
C TYR A 47 25.85 -1.88 13.30
N ALA A 48 24.79 -1.12 13.61
CA ALA A 48 24.30 -0.06 12.76
C ALA A 48 25.36 1.03 12.43
N PRO A 49 26.16 1.54 13.38
CA PRO A 49 27.22 2.51 13.08
C PRO A 49 28.31 1.94 12.17
N LYS A 50 28.69 0.67 12.36
CA LYS A 50 29.69 -0.01 11.53
C LYS A 50 29.20 -0.20 10.11
N ALA A 51 27.96 -0.68 9.96
CA ALA A 51 27.32 -0.84 8.66
C ALA A 51 27.17 0.50 7.94
N LYS A 52 26.76 1.56 8.66
CA LYS A 52 26.63 2.91 8.11
C LYS A 52 27.96 3.49 7.63
N ALA A 53 29.04 3.25 8.38
CA ALA A 53 30.39 3.71 8.00
C ALA A 53 30.89 3.06 6.70
N ASN A 54 30.38 1.85 6.38
CA ASN A 54 30.73 1.11 5.17
C ASN A 54 29.84 1.44 3.97
N LEU A 55 28.79 2.26 4.13
CA LEU A 55 27.98 2.69 3.01
C LEU A 55 28.77 3.58 2.05
N PRO A 56 28.51 3.53 0.73
CA PRO A 56 29.09 4.45 -0.21
C PRO A 56 28.80 5.90 0.20
N LYS A 57 29.86 6.70 0.29
CA LYS A 57 29.74 8.14 0.57
C LYS A 57 29.43 8.88 -0.73
N PRO A 58 28.59 9.92 -0.68
CA PRO A 58 28.40 10.80 -1.82
C PRO A 58 29.74 11.34 -2.31
N LYS A 59 30.03 11.22 -3.59
CA LYS A 59 31.27 11.71 -4.22
C LYS A 59 31.24 13.22 -4.48
N ASN A 60 30.05 13.78 -4.49
CA ASN A 60 29.81 15.22 -4.71
C ASN A 60 28.49 15.64 -4.03
N PRO A 61 28.27 16.97 -3.84
CA PRO A 61 27.04 17.46 -3.19
C PRO A 61 25.73 17.03 -3.85
N LEU A 62 25.73 16.79 -5.17
CA LEU A 62 24.53 16.37 -5.90
C LEU A 62 24.12 14.93 -5.54
N GLU A 63 25.08 14.05 -5.35
CA GLU A 63 24.78 12.68 -4.91
C GLU A 63 24.13 12.64 -3.51
N ALA A 64 24.31 13.68 -2.71
CA ALA A 64 23.67 13.79 -1.41
C ALA A 64 22.15 13.99 -1.50
N PHE A 65 21.63 14.43 -2.66
CA PHE A 65 20.19 14.53 -2.93
C PHE A 65 19.57 13.22 -3.42
N LEU A 66 20.40 12.27 -3.88
CA LEU A 66 19.90 10.96 -4.26
C LEU A 66 19.44 10.18 -3.00
N PRO A 67 18.50 9.23 -3.15
CA PRO A 67 18.13 8.35 -2.05
C PRO A 67 19.36 7.68 -1.47
N GLY A 68 19.58 7.87 -0.16
CA GLY A 68 20.72 7.29 0.55
C GLY A 68 20.67 5.75 0.50
N HIS A 69 21.83 5.12 0.62
CA HIS A 69 21.90 3.69 0.80
C HIS A 69 21.38 3.30 2.18
N PHE A 70 20.48 2.31 2.22
CA PHE A 70 20.03 1.74 3.48
C PHE A 70 21.13 0.84 4.07
N ILE A 71 21.20 0.83 5.41
CA ILE A 71 22.03 -0.12 6.13
C ILE A 71 21.55 -1.53 5.78
N PRO A 72 22.42 -2.43 5.28
CA PRO A 72 22.05 -3.83 5.06
C PRO A 72 21.50 -4.46 6.34
N GLU A 73 20.60 -5.43 6.23
CA GLU A 73 20.11 -6.15 7.41
C GLU A 73 21.24 -7.01 8.00
N MET A 74 21.30 -7.07 9.34
CA MET A 74 22.32 -7.83 10.06
C MET A 74 22.09 -9.34 9.84
N SER A 75 23.19 -10.10 9.72
CA SER A 75 23.11 -11.55 9.62
C SER A 75 22.60 -12.15 10.94
N LEU A 76 21.68 -13.13 10.85
CA LEU A 76 21.24 -13.87 12.02
C LEU A 76 22.37 -14.61 12.76
N ALA A 77 23.48 -14.91 12.06
CA ALA A 77 24.64 -15.55 12.66
C ALA A 77 25.32 -14.66 13.73
N GLU A 78 25.06 -13.36 13.71
CA GLU A 78 25.56 -12.41 14.70
C GLU A 78 24.70 -12.36 15.99
N LEU A 79 23.56 -13.07 15.98
CA LEU A 79 22.63 -13.10 17.11
C LEU A 79 22.66 -14.44 17.83
N ASN A 80 22.59 -14.42 19.15
CA ASN A 80 22.37 -15.62 19.93
C ASN A 80 20.89 -16.03 19.92
N MET A 81 20.46 -16.68 18.83
CA MET A 81 19.05 -17.08 18.63
C MET A 81 18.54 -18.01 19.74
N SER A 82 19.38 -18.86 20.31
CA SER A 82 18.97 -19.76 21.41
C SER A 82 18.62 -18.97 22.67
N ALA A 83 19.43 -17.97 23.03
CA ALA A 83 19.11 -17.07 24.14
C ALA A 83 17.88 -16.21 23.83
N ALA A 84 17.77 -15.66 22.61
CA ALA A 84 16.63 -14.86 22.19
C ALA A 84 15.32 -15.64 22.33
N VAL A 85 15.27 -16.89 21.83
CA VAL A 85 14.09 -17.74 21.96
C VAL A 85 13.78 -18.08 23.41
N LYS A 86 14.79 -18.35 24.23
CA LYS A 86 14.61 -18.70 25.64
C LYS A 86 14.03 -17.54 26.46
N ASN A 87 14.54 -16.34 26.24
CA ASN A 87 14.31 -15.18 27.11
C ASN A 87 13.08 -14.34 26.73
N ASN A 88 12.50 -14.55 25.54
CA ASN A 88 11.42 -13.72 25.04
C ASN A 88 10.14 -14.52 24.78
N ASP A 89 8.98 -13.90 24.96
CA ASP A 89 7.66 -14.52 24.72
C ASP A 89 7.28 -14.54 23.25
N MET A 90 7.78 -13.57 22.47
CA MET A 90 7.51 -13.41 21.05
C MET A 90 8.65 -12.68 20.34
N ALA A 91 8.68 -12.74 19.03
CA ALA A 91 9.57 -11.96 18.20
C ALA A 91 8.82 -10.90 17.37
N ILE A 92 9.40 -9.72 17.25
CA ILE A 92 8.96 -8.67 16.34
C ILE A 92 10.09 -8.39 15.35
N ILE A 93 9.80 -8.50 14.06
CA ILE A 93 10.72 -8.22 12.97
C ILE A 93 10.26 -6.94 12.28
N THR A 94 11.17 -6.04 11.95
CA THR A 94 10.89 -4.90 11.09
C THR A 94 11.54 -5.08 9.73
N ILE A 95 10.82 -4.70 8.69
CA ILE A 95 11.33 -4.57 7.32
C ILE A 95 11.16 -3.11 6.90
N GLY A 96 12.26 -2.46 6.57
CA GLY A 96 12.29 -1.07 6.14
C GLY A 96 12.59 -0.94 4.65
N LYS A 97 11.78 -0.17 3.93
CA LYS A 97 12.03 0.25 2.56
C LYS A 97 11.62 1.70 2.38
N SER A 98 12.46 2.46 1.73
CA SER A 98 12.14 3.83 1.32
C SER A 98 12.42 4.01 -0.16
N SER A 99 11.92 5.09 -0.71
CA SER A 99 12.26 5.55 -2.05
C SER A 99 12.48 7.06 -1.99
N GLY A 100 13.08 7.61 -3.02
CA GLY A 100 13.35 9.03 -3.12
C GLY A 100 13.00 9.56 -4.49
N GLU A 101 13.20 10.87 -4.64
CA GLU A 101 13.08 11.54 -5.91
C GLU A 101 14.16 11.05 -6.89
N PHE A 102 13.92 11.24 -8.17
CA PHE A 102 14.80 10.95 -9.30
C PHE A 102 15.03 9.47 -9.63
N LEU A 103 14.61 8.53 -8.79
CA LEU A 103 14.84 7.11 -9.01
C LEU A 103 13.58 6.30 -8.73
N ASP A 104 13.27 5.38 -9.63
CA ASP A 104 12.32 4.30 -9.34
C ASP A 104 12.94 3.28 -8.40
N ARG A 105 12.07 2.54 -7.72
CA ARG A 105 12.47 1.43 -6.88
C ARG A 105 13.00 0.28 -7.74
N LYS A 106 14.11 -0.30 -7.31
CA LYS A 106 14.66 -1.49 -7.95
C LYS A 106 13.80 -2.72 -7.64
N ILE A 107 13.77 -3.68 -8.57
CA ILE A 107 13.15 -4.98 -8.33
C ILE A 107 13.94 -5.73 -7.25
N SER A 108 15.27 -5.81 -7.42
CA SER A 108 16.16 -6.39 -6.41
C SER A 108 16.26 -5.47 -5.20
N ASP A 109 16.20 -6.03 -4.00
CA ASP A 109 16.47 -5.40 -2.70
C ASP A 109 15.54 -4.24 -2.29
N SER A 110 14.61 -3.84 -3.17
CA SER A 110 13.61 -2.82 -2.88
C SER A 110 12.19 -3.38 -2.99
N PHE A 111 11.73 -3.80 -4.19
CA PHE A 111 10.47 -4.53 -4.30
C PHE A 111 10.59 -5.94 -3.69
N ASN A 112 11.62 -6.69 -4.07
CA ASN A 112 11.96 -7.95 -3.43
C ASN A 112 12.76 -7.70 -2.14
N LEU A 113 12.59 -8.57 -1.16
CA LEU A 113 13.44 -8.56 0.03
C LEU A 113 14.87 -9.01 -0.31
N THR A 114 15.84 -8.45 0.41
CA THR A 114 17.23 -8.93 0.37
C THR A 114 17.33 -10.36 0.88
N LYS A 115 18.45 -11.00 0.62
CA LYS A 115 18.74 -12.35 1.14
C LYS A 115 18.73 -12.38 2.68
N GLU A 116 19.31 -11.36 3.29
CA GLU A 116 19.41 -11.20 4.73
C GLU A 116 18.04 -11.01 5.37
N GLU A 117 17.19 -10.18 4.79
CA GLU A 117 15.80 -9.98 5.26
C GLU A 117 14.97 -11.28 5.17
N LYS A 118 15.09 -12.03 4.07
CA LYS A 118 14.44 -13.34 3.92
C LYS A 118 14.94 -14.37 4.94
N ASN A 119 16.26 -14.40 5.14
CA ASN A 119 16.88 -15.28 6.15
C ASN A 119 16.45 -14.90 7.55
N MET A 120 16.35 -13.61 7.86
CA MET A 120 15.85 -13.11 9.15
C MET A 120 14.41 -13.59 9.39
N ILE A 121 13.50 -13.35 8.45
CA ILE A 121 12.11 -13.80 8.61
C ILE A 121 12.05 -15.30 8.80
N SER A 122 12.65 -16.08 7.89
CA SER A 122 12.57 -17.54 7.92
C SER A 122 13.25 -18.14 9.17
N GLY A 123 14.43 -17.65 9.53
CA GLY A 123 15.19 -18.16 10.67
C GLY A 123 14.53 -17.83 12.00
N VAL A 124 14.03 -16.60 12.18
CA VAL A 124 13.31 -16.21 13.40
C VAL A 124 11.99 -16.97 13.52
N CYS A 125 11.19 -17.05 12.44
CA CYS A 125 9.96 -17.83 12.44
C CYS A 125 10.23 -19.29 12.83
N ASN A 126 11.20 -19.94 12.19
CA ASN A 126 11.53 -21.33 12.50
C ASN A 126 11.95 -21.54 13.96
N ALA A 127 12.78 -20.63 14.50
CA ALA A 127 13.28 -20.74 15.86
C ALA A 127 12.17 -20.53 16.92
N PHE A 128 11.37 -19.47 16.77
CA PHE A 128 10.30 -19.14 17.72
C PHE A 128 9.14 -20.11 17.64
N HIS A 129 8.71 -20.52 16.44
CA HIS A 129 7.63 -21.50 16.26
C HIS A 129 7.99 -22.86 16.82
N LYS A 130 9.26 -23.31 16.69
CA LYS A 130 9.73 -24.54 17.34
C LYS A 130 9.57 -24.51 18.86
N ALA A 131 9.60 -23.31 19.45
CA ALA A 131 9.37 -23.09 20.87
C ALA A 131 7.91 -22.77 21.22
N GLY A 132 6.97 -22.85 20.24
CA GLY A 132 5.56 -22.51 20.42
C GLY A 132 5.28 -21.01 20.56
N LYS A 133 6.23 -20.14 20.19
CA LYS A 133 6.16 -18.68 20.35
C LYS A 133 5.80 -18.00 19.03
N LYS A 134 5.20 -16.80 19.11
CA LYS A 134 4.69 -16.05 17.96
C LYS A 134 5.71 -15.10 17.36
N VAL A 135 5.55 -14.84 16.06
CA VAL A 135 6.37 -13.88 15.30
C VAL A 135 5.47 -12.89 14.57
N VAL A 136 5.74 -11.60 14.75
CA VAL A 136 5.06 -10.51 14.06
C VAL A 136 6.06 -9.77 13.15
N VAL A 137 5.66 -9.47 11.93
CA VAL A 137 6.44 -8.61 11.01
C VAL A 137 5.79 -7.25 10.90
N ILE A 138 6.57 -6.19 11.11
CA ILE A 138 6.16 -4.79 10.90
C ILE A 138 6.78 -4.31 9.59
N LEU A 139 5.95 -3.86 8.67
CA LEU A 139 6.39 -3.29 7.41
C LEU A 139 6.43 -1.77 7.50
N ASN A 140 7.63 -1.23 7.66
CA ASN A 140 7.92 0.20 7.62
C ASN A 140 8.42 0.56 6.22
N VAL A 141 7.49 0.62 5.27
CA VAL A 141 7.78 0.67 3.83
C VAL A 141 7.06 1.82 3.14
N CYS A 142 7.68 2.42 2.14
CA CYS A 142 7.10 3.53 1.37
C CYS A 142 6.12 3.10 0.27
N GLY A 143 6.07 1.81 -0.06
CA GLY A 143 5.24 1.27 -1.13
C GLY A 143 5.15 -0.24 -1.09
N VAL A 144 4.51 -0.82 -2.09
CA VAL A 144 4.33 -2.28 -2.18
C VAL A 144 5.66 -3.02 -2.27
N ILE A 145 5.72 -4.18 -1.65
CA ILE A 145 6.86 -5.11 -1.72
C ILE A 145 6.37 -6.51 -2.06
N GLU A 146 7.25 -7.36 -2.53
CA GLU A 146 6.97 -8.77 -2.73
C GLU A 146 6.69 -9.43 -1.37
N THR A 147 5.56 -10.13 -1.28
CA THR A 147 5.13 -10.81 -0.05
C THR A 147 4.94 -12.31 -0.22
N LYS A 148 4.73 -12.77 -1.44
CA LYS A 148 4.37 -14.18 -1.73
C LYS A 148 5.39 -15.18 -1.21
N SER A 149 6.68 -14.83 -1.25
CA SER A 149 7.75 -15.77 -0.86
C SER A 149 7.93 -15.94 0.64
N TRP A 150 7.36 -15.05 1.49
CA TRP A 150 7.62 -15.07 2.92
C TRP A 150 6.38 -14.89 3.82
N ILE A 151 5.25 -14.41 3.27
CA ILE A 151 4.05 -14.06 4.06
C ILE A 151 3.47 -15.23 4.86
N GLY A 152 3.73 -16.46 4.46
CA GLY A 152 3.29 -17.66 5.17
C GLY A 152 4.14 -18.01 6.40
N GLY A 153 5.23 -17.28 6.64
CA GLY A 153 6.10 -17.53 7.79
C GLY A 153 5.58 -16.91 9.09
N PRO A 154 5.42 -15.60 9.19
CA PRO A 154 5.00 -14.93 10.43
C PRO A 154 3.53 -15.20 10.78
N ASP A 155 3.20 -15.11 12.09
CA ASP A 155 1.82 -15.24 12.58
C ASP A 155 0.96 -14.02 12.26
N ALA A 156 1.57 -12.83 12.18
CA ALA A 156 0.90 -11.59 11.82
C ALA A 156 1.84 -10.64 11.07
N VAL A 157 1.26 -9.81 10.21
CA VAL A 157 1.98 -8.73 9.52
C VAL A 157 1.20 -7.44 9.71
N LEU A 158 1.88 -6.40 10.19
CA LEU A 158 1.35 -5.05 10.35
C LEU A 158 2.04 -4.12 9.37
N LEU A 159 1.27 -3.49 8.50
CA LEU A 159 1.75 -2.47 7.58
C LEU A 159 1.61 -1.09 8.24
N SER A 160 2.72 -0.49 8.59
CA SER A 160 2.78 0.84 9.20
C SER A 160 3.03 1.95 8.20
N TRP A 161 3.40 1.63 6.98
CA TRP A 161 3.88 2.60 5.99
C TRP A 161 5.04 3.43 6.54
N LEU A 162 5.03 4.75 6.26
CA LEU A 162 5.92 5.77 6.83
C LEU A 162 5.08 6.62 7.81
N PRO A 163 5.06 6.29 9.11
CA PRO A 163 4.00 6.71 10.01
C PRO A 163 4.25 8.04 10.73
N GLY A 164 5.29 8.79 10.37
CA GLY A 164 5.61 10.07 11.02
C GLY A 164 6.35 9.91 12.35
N GLN A 165 6.46 11.03 13.08
CA GLN A 165 7.28 11.14 14.31
C GLN A 165 6.88 10.17 15.42
N GLU A 166 5.57 9.91 15.57
CA GLU A 166 5.00 9.04 16.61
C GLU A 166 4.85 7.58 16.17
N GLY A 167 5.47 7.18 15.07
CA GLY A 167 5.30 5.88 14.44
C GLY A 167 5.50 4.70 15.39
N GLY A 168 6.53 4.72 16.22
CA GLY A 168 6.80 3.69 17.20
C GLY A 168 5.70 3.54 18.23
N ASN A 169 5.19 4.66 18.77
CA ASN A 169 4.07 4.64 19.72
C ASN A 169 2.78 4.11 19.06
N CYS A 170 2.46 4.57 17.83
CA CYS A 170 1.27 4.12 17.11
C CYS A 170 1.31 2.61 16.82
N VAL A 171 2.47 2.07 16.41
CA VAL A 171 2.65 0.63 16.20
C VAL A 171 2.51 -0.14 17.52
N ALA A 172 3.10 0.35 18.58
CA ALA A 172 3.01 -0.27 19.91
C ALA A 172 1.56 -0.30 20.44
N ASP A 173 0.78 0.75 20.20
CA ASP A 173 -0.65 0.79 20.59
C ASP A 173 -1.49 -0.26 19.84
N ILE A 174 -1.20 -0.49 18.56
CA ILE A 174 -1.80 -1.58 17.79
C ILE A 174 -1.41 -2.94 18.39
N LEU A 175 -0.11 -3.17 18.60
CA LEU A 175 0.40 -4.45 19.15
C LEU A 175 -0.15 -4.73 20.56
N ALA A 176 -0.31 -3.70 21.37
CA ALA A 176 -0.89 -3.80 22.71
C ALA A 176 -2.41 -3.96 22.71
N GLY A 177 -3.08 -3.84 21.56
CA GLY A 177 -4.54 -3.86 21.45
C GLY A 177 -5.24 -2.63 22.01
N LYS A 178 -4.52 -1.54 22.33
CA LYS A 178 -5.10 -0.27 22.75
C LYS A 178 -5.90 0.36 21.60
N GLU A 179 -5.38 0.24 20.37
CA GLU A 179 -6.07 0.61 19.16
C GLU A 179 -6.27 -0.61 18.25
N ASN A 180 -7.47 -0.70 17.67
CA ASN A 180 -7.83 -1.74 16.72
C ASN A 180 -7.57 -1.23 15.30
N PRO A 181 -6.75 -1.93 14.47
CA PRO A 181 -6.48 -1.51 13.12
C PRO A 181 -7.76 -1.42 12.30
N SER A 182 -7.89 -0.36 11.52
CA SER A 182 -9.05 -0.09 10.66
C SER A 182 -8.67 0.53 9.32
N GLY A 183 -7.40 0.51 8.97
CA GLY A 183 -6.88 0.90 7.67
C GLY A 183 -7.27 -0.10 6.58
N ARG A 184 -7.35 0.38 5.34
CA ARG A 184 -7.56 -0.44 4.14
C ARG A 184 -6.50 -0.09 3.13
N LEU A 185 -6.02 -1.08 2.39
CA LEU A 185 -4.99 -0.88 1.36
C LEU A 185 -5.49 0.08 0.28
N PRO A 186 -4.80 1.20 0.04
CA PRO A 186 -5.17 2.16 -1.00
C PRO A 186 -4.68 1.74 -2.39
N MET A 187 -4.05 0.58 -2.49
CA MET A 187 -3.51 0.02 -3.73
C MET A 187 -3.54 -1.51 -3.70
N THR A 188 -3.46 -2.13 -4.86
CA THR A 188 -3.29 -3.58 -5.01
C THR A 188 -1.84 -3.97 -4.76
N TRP A 189 -1.60 -5.08 -4.07
CA TRP A 189 -0.30 -5.68 -3.89
C TRP A 189 -0.11 -6.81 -4.90
N PRO A 190 0.70 -6.64 -5.94
CA PRO A 190 0.95 -7.67 -6.94
C PRO A 190 1.75 -8.84 -6.35
N VAL A 191 1.65 -10.00 -6.97
CA VAL A 191 2.50 -11.15 -6.63
C VAL A 191 3.92 -10.92 -7.12
N SER A 192 4.06 -10.36 -8.30
CA SER A 192 5.34 -10.05 -8.95
C SER A 192 5.35 -8.62 -9.48
N TYR A 193 6.52 -8.01 -9.53
CA TYR A 193 6.70 -6.72 -10.20
C TYR A 193 6.31 -6.80 -11.69
N ASN A 194 6.48 -7.97 -12.30
CA ASN A 194 6.10 -8.19 -13.69
C ASN A 194 4.59 -8.14 -13.95
N ASP A 195 3.77 -8.26 -12.89
CA ASP A 195 2.31 -8.18 -12.99
C ASP A 195 1.80 -6.73 -12.99
N VAL A 196 2.69 -5.73 -12.83
CA VAL A 196 2.31 -4.30 -12.86
C VAL A 196 2.08 -3.88 -14.30
N PRO A 197 0.88 -3.41 -14.68
CA PRO A 197 0.54 -3.12 -16.09
C PRO A 197 1.44 -2.05 -16.71
N SER A 198 1.71 -0.97 -15.99
CA SER A 198 2.53 0.17 -16.47
C SER A 198 4.04 -0.12 -16.55
N LYS A 199 4.51 -1.30 -16.11
CA LYS A 199 5.94 -1.62 -16.09
C LYS A 199 6.61 -1.49 -17.46
N ALA A 200 5.90 -1.89 -18.52
CA ALA A 200 6.47 -1.90 -19.89
C ALA A 200 6.61 -0.49 -20.46
N ASP A 201 5.79 0.43 -20.00
CA ASP A 201 5.66 1.78 -20.55
C ASP A 201 6.44 2.81 -19.75
N PHE A 202 6.80 2.47 -18.52
CA PHE A 202 7.56 3.37 -17.65
C PHE A 202 9.05 3.16 -17.88
N PRO A 203 9.79 4.21 -18.31
CA PRO A 203 11.24 4.14 -18.42
C PRO A 203 11.82 4.01 -17.01
N ASN A 204 12.40 2.87 -16.70
CA ASN A 204 13.08 2.60 -15.44
C ASN A 204 14.57 2.39 -15.71
N PRO A 205 15.41 3.41 -15.67
CA PRO A 205 16.83 3.22 -15.63
C PRO A 205 17.20 2.60 -14.28
N GLU A 206 17.64 1.35 -14.26
CA GLU A 206 18.11 0.68 -13.03
C GLU A 206 19.27 1.42 -12.35
N THR A 207 19.94 2.29 -13.09
CA THR A 207 21.03 3.15 -12.58
C THR A 207 20.94 4.54 -13.20
N VAL A 208 20.53 5.53 -12.42
CA VAL A 208 20.72 6.94 -12.77
C VAL A 208 22.13 7.35 -12.33
N LYS A 209 22.94 7.82 -13.26
CA LYS A 209 24.24 8.42 -12.94
C LYS A 209 24.05 9.87 -12.52
N VAL A 210 24.92 10.39 -11.66
CA VAL A 210 24.87 11.80 -11.23
C VAL A 210 24.89 12.76 -12.41
N ASP A 211 25.65 12.41 -13.47
CA ASP A 211 25.71 13.20 -14.70
C ASP A 211 24.36 13.28 -15.42
N ASP A 212 23.50 12.25 -15.27
CA ASP A 212 22.14 12.24 -15.83
C ASP A 212 21.21 13.17 -15.03
N VAL A 213 21.33 13.20 -13.70
CA VAL A 213 20.60 14.14 -12.83
C VAL A 213 21.05 15.58 -13.10
N LEU A 214 22.34 15.82 -13.24
CA LEU A 214 22.87 17.13 -13.58
C LEU A 214 22.41 17.57 -14.98
N GLY A 215 22.39 16.64 -15.95
CA GLY A 215 21.87 16.88 -17.29
C GLY A 215 20.39 17.31 -17.30
N MET A 216 19.57 16.70 -16.44
CA MET A 216 18.16 17.04 -16.25
C MET A 216 17.99 18.48 -15.74
N PHE A 217 18.78 18.92 -14.74
CA PHE A 217 18.77 20.30 -14.24
C PHE A 217 19.32 21.30 -15.27
N MET A 218 20.16 20.88 -16.20
CA MET A 218 20.74 21.70 -17.25
C MET A 218 19.95 21.66 -18.57
N GLY A 219 18.73 21.08 -18.58
CA GLY A 219 17.90 20.97 -19.79
C GLY A 219 18.42 19.94 -20.81
N LYS A 220 19.37 19.10 -20.43
CA LYS A 220 19.78 17.94 -21.21
C LYS A 220 18.97 16.77 -20.70
N GLY A 221 18.14 16.13 -21.54
CA GLY A 221 17.33 15.00 -21.14
C GLY A 221 18.12 13.93 -20.38
N ILE A 222 17.45 13.12 -19.57
CA ILE A 222 18.06 11.98 -18.89
C ILE A 222 18.44 10.97 -19.98
N GLY A 223 19.70 10.92 -20.33
CA GLY A 223 20.17 10.06 -21.41
C GLY A 223 21.35 9.22 -20.99
N SER A 224 21.13 8.02 -20.50
CA SER A 224 22.14 6.96 -20.65
C SER A 224 21.99 6.35 -22.04
N LYS A 225 23.03 6.41 -22.84
CA LYS A 225 23.10 5.71 -24.12
C LYS A 225 22.91 4.22 -23.87
N GLY A 226 21.82 3.65 -24.30
CA GLY A 226 21.74 2.21 -24.53
C GLY A 226 20.43 1.51 -24.22
N ASP A 227 19.74 1.79 -23.13
CA ASP A 227 18.65 0.92 -22.68
C ASP A 227 17.34 1.64 -22.28
N VAL A 228 17.25 2.93 -22.49
CA VAL A 228 16.02 3.66 -22.22
C VAL A 228 15.27 3.82 -23.55
N LYS A 229 14.06 3.31 -23.60
CA LYS A 229 13.13 3.58 -24.67
C LYS A 229 13.12 5.06 -24.95
N ASN A 230 12.63 5.92 -25.13
CA ASN A 230 12.73 7.35 -25.29
C ASN A 230 12.43 8.03 -23.93
N VAL A 231 13.32 8.90 -23.47
CA VAL A 231 13.13 9.66 -22.21
C VAL A 231 12.33 10.96 -22.42
N ASP A 232 12.07 11.33 -23.68
CA ASP A 232 11.39 12.57 -24.00
C ASP A 232 9.86 12.47 -23.88
N TYR A 233 9.32 11.25 -23.84
CA TYR A 233 7.89 11.03 -23.64
C TYR A 233 7.60 9.70 -22.93
N THR A 234 6.45 9.63 -22.31
CA THR A 234 5.91 8.40 -21.69
C THR A 234 4.58 8.05 -22.35
N GLU A 235 4.44 6.80 -22.75
CA GLU A 235 3.19 6.26 -23.28
C GLU A 235 2.33 5.71 -22.15
N TYR A 236 1.05 6.07 -22.11
CA TYR A 236 0.07 5.59 -21.15
C TYR A 236 -0.86 4.57 -21.82
N ASN A 237 -0.40 3.33 -21.93
CA ASN A 237 -1.13 2.27 -22.63
C ASN A 237 -2.15 1.53 -21.74
N ASP A 238 -2.21 1.86 -20.45
CA ASP A 238 -3.10 1.21 -19.49
C ASP A 238 -4.59 1.47 -19.77
N GLY A 239 -4.93 2.59 -20.43
CA GLY A 239 -6.31 3.02 -20.64
C GLY A 239 -7.04 3.15 -19.30
N VAL A 240 -8.22 2.50 -19.18
CA VAL A 240 -9.01 2.47 -17.95
C VAL A 240 -8.52 1.42 -16.94
N TYR A 241 -7.54 0.60 -17.32
CA TYR A 241 -7.07 -0.55 -16.55
C TYR A 241 -5.91 -0.22 -15.60
N VAL A 242 -6.09 0.76 -14.75
CA VAL A 242 -5.11 1.17 -13.74
C VAL A 242 -5.40 0.50 -12.40
N GLY A 243 -4.37 -0.02 -11.72
CA GLY A 243 -4.46 -0.61 -10.38
C GLY A 243 -5.44 -1.79 -10.32
N TYR A 244 -6.32 -1.82 -9.30
CA TYR A 244 -7.26 -2.93 -9.10
C TYR A 244 -8.20 -3.18 -10.30
N ARG A 245 -8.48 -2.16 -11.11
CA ARG A 245 -9.30 -2.29 -12.33
C ARG A 245 -8.66 -3.29 -13.30
N TYR A 246 -7.35 -3.20 -13.48
CA TYR A 246 -6.58 -4.16 -14.27
C TYR A 246 -6.63 -5.55 -13.67
N TYR A 247 -6.19 -5.70 -12.41
CA TYR A 247 -6.06 -7.02 -11.79
C TYR A 247 -7.41 -7.76 -11.74
N GLN A 248 -8.50 -7.06 -11.43
CA GLN A 248 -9.82 -7.68 -11.36
C GLN A 248 -10.38 -8.03 -12.75
N THR A 249 -10.24 -7.15 -13.74
CA THR A 249 -10.80 -7.36 -15.07
C THR A 249 -10.01 -8.40 -15.85
N LYS A 250 -8.68 -8.35 -15.78
CA LYS A 250 -7.81 -9.32 -16.46
C LYS A 250 -7.57 -10.59 -15.64
N LYS A 251 -8.17 -10.69 -14.42
CA LYS A 251 -8.07 -11.84 -13.50
C LYS A 251 -6.61 -12.20 -13.14
N VAL A 252 -5.78 -11.18 -12.97
CA VAL A 252 -4.38 -11.35 -12.56
C VAL A 252 -4.34 -11.59 -11.05
N PRO A 253 -3.69 -12.67 -10.57
CA PRO A 253 -3.57 -12.96 -9.15
C PRO A 253 -2.84 -11.85 -8.40
N VAL A 254 -3.28 -11.57 -7.16
CA VAL A 254 -2.67 -10.56 -6.30
C VAL A 254 -2.36 -11.13 -4.92
N SER A 255 -1.35 -10.60 -4.26
CA SER A 255 -1.05 -10.93 -2.86
C SER A 255 -2.13 -10.37 -1.93
N PHE A 256 -2.48 -9.09 -2.13
CA PHE A 256 -3.58 -8.43 -1.42
C PHE A 256 -4.32 -7.47 -2.36
N PRO A 257 -5.66 -7.52 -2.39
CA PRO A 257 -6.43 -6.63 -3.24
C PRO A 257 -6.52 -5.20 -2.66
N PHE A 258 -6.78 -4.24 -3.51
CA PHE A 258 -7.21 -2.90 -3.11
C PHE A 258 -8.39 -2.98 -2.13
N GLY A 259 -8.37 -2.16 -1.09
CA GLY A 259 -9.41 -2.13 -0.06
C GLY A 259 -9.28 -3.22 1.01
N TYR A 260 -8.30 -4.12 0.93
CA TYR A 260 -8.08 -5.16 1.93
C TYR A 260 -7.57 -4.59 3.26
N GLY A 261 -7.98 -5.22 4.35
CA GLY A 261 -7.47 -4.95 5.69
C GLY A 261 -8.18 -5.83 6.72
N MET A 262 -7.51 -6.05 7.84
CA MET A 262 -8.01 -6.86 8.95
C MET A 262 -8.37 -5.98 10.16
N SER A 263 -9.04 -6.59 11.12
CA SER A 263 -9.42 -5.98 12.40
C SER A 263 -9.35 -7.03 13.50
N TYR A 264 -9.17 -6.61 14.74
CA TYR A 264 -9.27 -7.51 15.92
C TYR A 264 -10.71 -7.89 16.25
N THR A 265 -11.68 -7.35 15.52
CA THR A 265 -13.09 -7.70 15.63
C THR A 265 -13.66 -8.11 14.27
N THR A 266 -14.91 -8.53 14.25
CA THR A 266 -15.62 -8.90 13.02
C THR A 266 -16.84 -8.02 12.83
N PHE A 267 -17.15 -7.69 11.57
CA PHE A 267 -18.32 -6.89 11.22
C PHE A 267 -19.28 -7.68 10.34
N LYS A 268 -20.57 -7.49 10.58
CA LYS A 268 -21.65 -7.99 9.74
C LYS A 268 -22.35 -6.83 9.05
N TYR A 269 -22.60 -6.98 7.76
CA TYR A 269 -23.32 -6.00 6.96
C TYR A 269 -24.77 -6.45 6.83
N GLY A 270 -25.69 -5.53 7.09
CA GLY A 270 -27.11 -5.69 6.74
C GLY A 270 -27.31 -5.61 5.22
N LYS A 271 -28.50 -5.98 4.77
CA LYS A 271 -28.89 -5.82 3.36
C LYS A 271 -28.85 -4.32 3.01
N PRO A 272 -28.11 -3.92 1.97
CA PRO A 272 -28.07 -2.53 1.54
C PRO A 272 -29.44 -2.03 1.07
N VAL A 273 -29.77 -0.80 1.40
CA VAL A 273 -30.88 -0.07 0.79
C VAL A 273 -30.29 0.90 -0.22
N VAL A 274 -30.66 0.72 -1.49
CA VAL A 274 -30.18 1.57 -2.58
C VAL A 274 -31.38 2.34 -3.13
N THR A 275 -31.29 3.65 -3.12
CA THR A 275 -32.31 4.56 -3.66
C THR A 275 -31.70 5.48 -4.70
N LYS A 276 -32.54 5.98 -5.59
CA LYS A 276 -32.19 6.96 -6.61
C LYS A 276 -33.10 8.18 -6.49
N ASP A 277 -32.52 9.38 -6.51
CA ASP A 277 -33.31 10.62 -6.54
C ASP A 277 -33.71 11.01 -7.97
N ALA A 278 -34.48 12.07 -8.10
CA ALA A 278 -34.96 12.56 -9.42
C ALA A 278 -33.82 13.06 -10.33
N GLN A 279 -32.64 13.34 -9.80
CA GLN A 279 -31.44 13.75 -10.52
C GLN A 279 -30.54 12.57 -10.89
N GLY A 280 -30.94 11.32 -10.53
CA GLY A 280 -30.19 10.10 -10.79
C GLY A 280 -29.07 9.83 -9.80
N ASN A 281 -28.91 10.64 -8.73
CA ASN A 281 -27.93 10.36 -7.70
C ASN A 281 -28.34 9.12 -6.91
N ILE A 282 -27.37 8.25 -6.62
CA ILE A 282 -27.60 7.02 -5.87
C ILE A 282 -27.22 7.26 -4.42
N LYS A 283 -28.07 6.81 -3.51
CA LYS A 283 -27.81 6.76 -2.09
C LYS A 283 -27.82 5.31 -1.62
N VAL A 284 -26.73 4.88 -1.00
CA VAL A 284 -26.56 3.54 -0.44
C VAL A 284 -26.51 3.64 1.07
N LEU A 285 -27.47 3.00 1.74
CA LEU A 285 -27.48 2.88 3.20
C LEU A 285 -27.10 1.45 3.59
N VAL A 286 -26.13 1.32 4.47
CA VAL A 286 -25.64 0.03 4.95
C VAL A 286 -25.54 0.05 6.47
N THR A 287 -26.28 -0.85 7.12
CA THR A 287 -26.11 -1.07 8.55
C THR A 287 -24.94 -2.01 8.81
N VAL A 288 -23.97 -1.55 9.57
CA VAL A 288 -22.80 -2.32 10.00
C VAL A 288 -22.92 -2.62 11.49
N LYS A 289 -22.82 -3.89 11.86
CA LYS A 289 -22.80 -4.35 13.25
C LYS A 289 -21.43 -4.89 13.62
N ASN A 290 -20.87 -4.44 14.73
CA ASN A 290 -19.73 -5.11 15.33
C ASN A 290 -20.21 -6.42 15.97
N ALA A 291 -19.88 -7.53 15.34
CA ALA A 291 -20.27 -8.87 15.75
C ALA A 291 -19.19 -9.61 16.56
N GLY A 292 -18.05 -8.95 16.78
CA GLY A 292 -16.93 -9.52 17.55
C GLY A 292 -16.90 -9.01 18.99
N LYS A 293 -15.73 -9.15 19.63
CA LYS A 293 -15.55 -8.91 21.07
C LYS A 293 -14.76 -7.64 21.39
N VAL A 294 -14.20 -6.97 20.40
CA VAL A 294 -13.34 -5.79 20.55
C VAL A 294 -13.99 -4.61 19.83
N ALA A 295 -13.91 -3.42 20.42
CA ALA A 295 -14.39 -2.21 19.76
C ALA A 295 -13.56 -1.93 18.48
N GLY A 296 -14.22 -1.46 17.42
CA GLY A 296 -13.51 -1.23 16.15
C GLY A 296 -14.29 -0.38 15.16
N LYS A 297 -13.61 -0.01 14.08
CA LYS A 297 -14.18 0.76 12.96
C LYS A 297 -14.13 -0.08 11.68
N GLU A 298 -15.15 0.05 10.85
CA GLU A 298 -15.22 -0.63 9.55
C GLU A 298 -15.28 0.38 8.41
N VAL A 299 -14.71 0.02 7.26
CA VAL A 299 -14.80 0.80 6.03
C VAL A 299 -15.69 0.07 5.04
N VAL A 300 -16.89 0.61 4.83
CA VAL A 300 -17.83 0.11 3.82
C VAL A 300 -17.42 0.67 2.46
N GLN A 301 -17.24 -0.21 1.48
CA GLN A 301 -16.81 0.14 0.12
C GLN A 301 -17.94 -0.18 -0.86
N VAL A 302 -18.30 0.78 -1.70
CA VAL A 302 -19.33 0.61 -2.73
C VAL A 302 -18.68 0.67 -4.10
N TYR A 303 -18.73 -0.46 -4.78
CA TYR A 303 -18.27 -0.60 -6.16
C TYR A 303 -19.48 -0.62 -7.09
N VAL A 304 -19.28 -0.12 -8.30
CA VAL A 304 -20.30 -0.17 -9.36
C VAL A 304 -19.70 -0.84 -10.58
N ALA A 305 -20.44 -1.81 -11.13
CA ALA A 305 -20.18 -2.39 -12.43
C ALA A 305 -21.18 -1.80 -13.44
N ALA A 306 -20.66 -1.08 -14.41
CA ALA A 306 -21.46 -0.49 -15.49
C ALA A 306 -21.71 -1.50 -16.63
N PRO A 307 -22.67 -1.27 -17.54
CA PRO A 307 -23.00 -2.17 -18.64
C PRO A 307 -21.83 -2.51 -19.58
N GLY A 308 -21.00 -1.53 -19.97
CA GLY A 308 -19.86 -1.74 -20.85
C GLY A 308 -20.25 -2.23 -22.25
N LYS A 309 -21.30 -1.66 -22.84
CA LYS A 309 -21.78 -2.03 -24.17
C LYS A 309 -21.08 -1.27 -25.28
N ASP A 310 -20.93 0.04 -25.08
CA ASP A 310 -20.43 0.97 -26.09
C ASP A 310 -18.99 1.42 -25.80
N MET A 311 -18.57 1.31 -24.54
CA MET A 311 -17.23 1.68 -24.08
C MET A 311 -16.59 0.55 -23.28
N ASP A 312 -15.28 0.37 -23.44
CA ASP A 312 -14.52 -0.57 -22.62
C ASP A 312 -14.50 -0.12 -21.16
N LYS A 313 -14.82 -1.04 -20.25
CA LYS A 313 -14.97 -0.74 -18.82
C LYS A 313 -14.40 -1.84 -17.94
N PRO A 314 -13.84 -1.46 -16.77
CA PRO A 314 -13.44 -2.46 -15.79
C PRO A 314 -14.67 -3.19 -15.20
N THR A 315 -14.45 -4.40 -14.71
CA THR A 315 -15.52 -5.22 -14.12
C THR A 315 -16.23 -4.57 -12.96
N ARG A 316 -15.55 -3.66 -12.25
CA ARG A 316 -16.12 -2.82 -11.18
C ARG A 316 -15.20 -1.65 -10.86
N GLU A 317 -15.80 -0.56 -10.37
CA GLU A 317 -15.07 0.62 -9.91
C GLU A 317 -15.59 1.09 -8.57
N LEU A 318 -14.68 1.50 -7.67
CA LEU A 318 -15.05 2.13 -6.40
C LEU A 318 -15.70 3.48 -6.69
N ARG A 319 -16.96 3.63 -6.29
CA ARG A 319 -17.73 4.88 -6.51
C ARG A 319 -18.04 5.61 -5.22
N GLY A 320 -17.85 4.94 -4.07
CA GLY A 320 -18.00 5.58 -2.78
C GLY A 320 -17.53 4.69 -1.63
N PHE A 321 -17.26 5.30 -0.49
CA PHE A 321 -16.95 4.60 0.75
C PHE A 321 -17.33 5.45 1.95
N ALA A 322 -17.54 4.78 3.08
CA ALA A 322 -17.71 5.44 4.37
C ALA A 322 -17.08 4.62 5.48
N LYS A 323 -16.60 5.29 6.52
CA LYS A 323 -16.02 4.66 7.71
C LYS A 323 -16.96 4.86 8.89
N THR A 324 -17.25 3.79 9.63
CA THR A 324 -18.08 3.86 10.84
C THR A 324 -17.33 4.62 11.94
N LYS A 325 -18.08 5.14 12.91
CA LYS A 325 -17.53 5.45 14.23
C LYS A 325 -16.94 4.19 14.89
N LYS A 326 -16.28 4.34 16.04
CA LYS A 326 -15.79 3.20 16.85
C LYS A 326 -17.00 2.49 17.47
N LEU A 327 -17.35 1.33 16.94
CA LEU A 327 -18.49 0.52 17.39
C LEU A 327 -18.06 -0.40 18.52
N GLN A 328 -18.77 -0.38 19.63
CA GLN A 328 -18.62 -1.34 20.72
C GLN A 328 -19.12 -2.73 20.28
N PRO A 329 -18.70 -3.83 20.96
CA PRO A 329 -19.25 -5.15 20.71
C PRO A 329 -20.79 -5.15 20.76
N GLY A 330 -21.42 -5.65 19.69
CA GLY A 330 -22.88 -5.65 19.52
C GLY A 330 -23.50 -4.36 18.99
N GLU A 331 -22.77 -3.24 19.00
CA GLU A 331 -23.24 -1.95 18.49
C GLU A 331 -23.36 -1.96 16.95
N SER A 332 -24.29 -1.16 16.45
CA SER A 332 -24.54 -1.00 15.01
C SER A 332 -24.59 0.48 14.64
N GLU A 333 -24.24 0.76 13.39
CA GLU A 333 -24.37 2.06 12.75
C GLU A 333 -24.84 1.87 11.31
N THR A 334 -25.72 2.75 10.85
CA THR A 334 -26.05 2.83 9.42
C THR A 334 -25.26 3.96 8.80
N VAL A 335 -24.34 3.59 7.90
CA VAL A 335 -23.59 4.56 7.12
C VAL A 335 -24.33 4.87 5.82
N THR A 336 -24.21 6.10 5.37
CA THR A 336 -24.75 6.58 4.10
C THR A 336 -23.61 6.88 3.15
N ILE A 337 -23.73 6.40 1.91
CA ILE A 337 -22.74 6.64 0.85
C ILE A 337 -23.52 7.21 -0.34
N ASP A 338 -23.21 8.46 -0.69
CA ASP A 338 -23.81 9.16 -1.82
C ASP A 338 -22.91 9.02 -3.05
N ILE A 339 -23.51 8.63 -4.17
CA ILE A 339 -22.84 8.49 -5.47
C ILE A 339 -23.55 9.42 -6.45
N PRO A 340 -22.97 10.59 -6.74
CA PRO A 340 -23.53 11.51 -7.73
C PRO A 340 -23.67 10.84 -9.09
N TYR A 341 -24.75 11.15 -9.82
CA TYR A 341 -25.03 10.59 -11.15
C TYR A 341 -23.82 10.71 -12.10
N LYS A 342 -23.15 11.85 -12.10
CA LYS A 342 -21.94 12.09 -12.90
C LYS A 342 -20.81 11.08 -12.63
N ASN A 343 -20.78 10.48 -11.43
CA ASN A 343 -19.76 9.49 -11.07
C ASN A 343 -20.04 8.11 -11.69
N LEU A 344 -21.18 7.90 -12.35
CA LEU A 344 -21.48 6.71 -13.15
C LEU A 344 -20.95 6.83 -14.58
N ALA A 345 -20.65 8.05 -15.00
CA ALA A 345 -20.18 8.33 -16.35
C ALA A 345 -18.78 7.78 -16.61
N SER A 346 -18.54 7.44 -17.86
CA SER A 346 -17.22 7.14 -18.42
C SER A 346 -16.90 8.12 -19.54
N PHE A 347 -15.64 8.36 -19.80
CA PHE A 347 -15.24 9.29 -20.85
C PHE A 347 -15.29 8.61 -22.22
N ASN A 348 -16.05 9.21 -23.12
CA ASN A 348 -16.10 8.83 -24.54
C ASN A 348 -15.11 9.71 -25.30
N GLU A 349 -14.01 9.11 -25.74
CA GLU A 349 -12.94 9.80 -26.45
C GLU A 349 -13.35 10.28 -27.84
N VAL A 350 -14.28 9.57 -28.49
CA VAL A 350 -14.77 9.90 -29.84
C VAL A 350 -15.55 11.20 -29.81
N ASP A 351 -16.46 11.32 -28.85
CA ASP A 351 -17.36 12.47 -28.73
C ASP A 351 -16.83 13.53 -27.77
N SER A 352 -15.68 13.30 -27.11
CA SER A 352 -15.07 14.17 -26.10
C SER A 352 -16.05 14.56 -25.00
N GLN A 353 -16.71 13.56 -24.41
CA GLN A 353 -17.73 13.78 -23.39
C GLN A 353 -17.75 12.68 -22.32
N TRP A 354 -18.20 13.06 -21.12
CA TRP A 354 -18.54 12.11 -20.09
C TRP A 354 -19.99 11.68 -20.25
N GLN A 355 -20.23 10.37 -20.31
CA GLN A 355 -21.57 9.84 -20.52
C GLN A 355 -21.86 8.60 -19.70
N VAL A 356 -23.10 8.48 -19.28
CA VAL A 356 -23.69 7.29 -18.68
C VAL A 356 -24.30 6.46 -19.80
N GLU A 357 -23.99 5.18 -19.87
CA GLU A 357 -24.60 4.24 -20.83
C GLU A 357 -25.97 3.76 -20.32
N ALA A 358 -26.88 3.50 -21.23
CA ALA A 358 -28.16 2.87 -20.88
C ALA A 358 -27.96 1.41 -20.47
N GLY A 359 -28.59 1.01 -19.37
CA GLY A 359 -28.63 -0.38 -18.95
C GLY A 359 -28.49 -0.59 -17.45
N ASP A 360 -28.22 -1.84 -17.08
CA ASP A 360 -28.17 -2.27 -15.69
C ASP A 360 -26.80 -2.04 -15.05
N TYR A 361 -26.80 -1.31 -13.96
CA TYR A 361 -25.65 -1.05 -13.12
C TYR A 361 -25.73 -1.91 -11.84
N LYS A 362 -24.68 -2.67 -11.53
CA LYS A 362 -24.62 -3.46 -10.31
C LYS A 362 -23.93 -2.63 -9.23
N VAL A 363 -24.70 -2.16 -8.25
CA VAL A 363 -24.21 -1.49 -7.05
C VAL A 363 -23.84 -2.55 -6.02
N MET A 364 -22.57 -2.63 -5.66
CA MET A 364 -22.02 -3.73 -4.86
C MET A 364 -21.37 -3.17 -3.57
N VAL A 365 -21.93 -3.54 -2.43
CA VAL A 365 -21.26 -3.32 -1.12
C VAL A 365 -20.31 -4.48 -0.90
N ALA A 366 -19.03 -4.17 -0.80
CA ALA A 366 -17.96 -5.16 -0.75
C ALA A 366 -16.92 -4.82 0.33
N LYS A 367 -16.17 -5.84 0.75
CA LYS A 367 -15.08 -5.68 1.73
C LYS A 367 -13.78 -5.18 1.10
N ASN A 368 -13.58 -5.46 -0.19
CA ASN A 368 -12.43 -5.05 -0.98
C ASN A 368 -12.74 -5.26 -2.48
N ALA A 369 -11.85 -4.85 -3.36
CA ALA A 369 -12.04 -4.96 -4.80
C ALA A 369 -12.17 -6.40 -5.33
N ALA A 370 -11.65 -7.39 -4.61
CA ALA A 370 -11.68 -8.81 -5.00
C ALA A 370 -12.77 -9.62 -4.28
N ASP A 371 -13.68 -8.96 -3.56
CA ASP A 371 -14.78 -9.66 -2.86
C ASP A 371 -15.63 -10.44 -3.88
N LEU A 372 -15.68 -11.75 -3.70
CA LEU A 372 -16.42 -12.67 -4.59
C LEU A 372 -17.91 -12.77 -4.27
N LYS A 373 -18.33 -12.26 -3.11
CA LYS A 373 -19.72 -12.32 -2.63
C LYS A 373 -20.20 -10.96 -2.12
N PRO A 374 -20.08 -9.88 -2.93
CA PRO A 374 -20.57 -8.57 -2.52
C PRO A 374 -22.08 -8.57 -2.40
N LEU A 375 -22.62 -7.72 -1.52
CA LEU A 375 -24.05 -7.49 -1.44
C LEU A 375 -24.45 -6.60 -2.63
N THR A 376 -25.15 -7.17 -3.61
CA THR A 376 -25.42 -6.54 -4.91
C THR A 376 -26.89 -6.11 -5.03
N THR A 377 -27.10 -4.88 -5.49
CA THR A 377 -28.39 -4.35 -5.95
C THR A 377 -28.22 -3.90 -7.40
N VAL A 378 -29.19 -4.21 -8.24
CA VAL A 378 -29.21 -3.74 -9.64
C VAL A 378 -30.10 -2.52 -9.75
N ILE A 379 -29.62 -1.50 -10.44
CA ILE A 379 -30.38 -0.32 -10.85
C ILE A 379 -30.26 -0.16 -12.36
N THR A 380 -31.29 0.41 -12.99
CA THR A 380 -31.28 0.68 -14.43
C THR A 380 -31.14 2.19 -14.66
N GLU A 381 -30.24 2.56 -15.57
CA GLU A 381 -30.02 3.93 -15.99
C GLU A 381 -30.35 4.10 -17.48
N GLU A 382 -30.80 5.30 -17.83
CA GLU A 382 -30.90 5.76 -19.22
C GLU A 382 -29.58 6.38 -19.65
N ALA A 383 -29.34 6.40 -20.98
CA ALA A 383 -28.18 7.09 -21.53
C ALA A 383 -28.24 8.61 -21.25
N GLY A 384 -27.13 9.18 -20.84
CA GLY A 384 -27.06 10.61 -20.56
C GLY A 384 -25.66 11.16 -20.65
N VAL A 385 -25.53 12.37 -21.23
CA VAL A 385 -24.27 13.12 -21.23
C VAL A 385 -24.22 13.98 -19.96
N THR A 386 -23.21 13.78 -19.14
CA THR A 386 -23.03 14.54 -17.89
C THR A 386 -22.16 15.76 -18.09
N GLU A 387 -21.21 15.69 -19.02
CA GLU A 387 -20.31 16.80 -19.31
C GLU A 387 -19.72 16.67 -20.72
N LYS A 388 -19.64 17.78 -21.46
CA LYS A 388 -18.89 17.86 -22.72
C LYS A 388 -17.61 18.63 -22.49
N VAL A 389 -16.50 18.12 -23.01
CA VAL A 389 -15.21 18.76 -22.88
C VAL A 389 -14.66 19.15 -24.25
N ARG A 390 -13.85 20.21 -24.26
CA ARG A 390 -13.15 20.63 -25.47
C ARG A 390 -11.89 19.74 -25.62
N PRO A 391 -11.68 19.08 -26.77
CA PRO A 391 -10.45 18.36 -27.02
C PRO A 391 -9.28 19.37 -27.07
N CYS A 392 -8.35 19.24 -26.12
CA CYS A 392 -7.19 20.12 -26.00
C CYS A 392 -5.90 19.47 -26.50
N LEU A 393 -5.89 18.15 -26.67
CA LEU A 393 -4.76 17.42 -27.23
C LEU A 393 -4.82 17.50 -28.75
N LEU A 394 -3.70 17.87 -29.37
CA LEU A 394 -3.54 17.78 -30.81
C LEU A 394 -3.67 16.31 -31.22
N LYS A 395 -4.50 16.00 -32.21
CA LYS A 395 -4.45 14.71 -32.86
C LYS A 395 -3.04 14.56 -33.43
N GLU A 396 -2.38 13.44 -33.10
CA GLU A 396 -1.13 13.11 -33.77
C GLU A 396 -1.33 13.22 -35.28
N VAL A 397 -0.54 14.03 -35.91
CA VAL A 397 -0.40 14.04 -37.37
C VAL A 397 0.39 12.77 -37.67
N LYS A 398 -0.34 11.72 -38.13
CA LYS A 398 0.29 10.49 -38.64
C LYS A 398 1.11 10.77 -39.87
#